data_c0b258d86b19e71ab4b3709ce39bfcd4
#
_entry.id   c0b258d86b19e71ab4b3709ce39bfcd4
#
_cell.length_a   1.000
_cell.length_b   1.000
_cell.length_c   1.000
_cell.angle_alpha   90.00
_cell.angle_beta   90.00
_cell.angle_gamma   90.00
#
_symmetry.space_group_name_H-M   'P 1'
#
loop_
_entity.id
_entity.type
_entity.pdbx_description
1 polymer ?
#
loop_
_entity_poly.entity_id
_entity_poly.type
_entity_poly.pdbx_seq_one_letter_code
_entity_poly.pdbx_strand_id
1 'polypeptide(L)'
;MRRRSRLERRSFLSGVVGGVCGLSGCAGTIGVGGSPPTDRQPPDRPTEFTPDSLAAYVADYEAARVHNRYVADGADGVHVEAAATFDYRADDGYHLTAQHTGTVSYDDGGRDVDAPDSAPVPYRVTDESTRRASVERRTVVDEGRDAAGEPADPPLGVRLPNFTDRPRELTVVAVSDAGDGDRVGSVTVEVEPGTATLLRSMALLSGTYRVIARFEENGITGEGRVDVTLPGVDRAMDADVLSTPDGLSTRLLPSLERA
;
A
#
# COMPACT_ATOMS: atom_id res chain seq x y z
N MET A 1 -40.82 6.65 -23.25
CA MET A 1 -40.11 7.82 -22.73
C MET A 1 -39.10 7.36 -21.64
N ARG A 2 -37.81 7.27 -21.95
CA ARG A 2 -36.74 6.90 -21.01
C ARG A 2 -35.90 8.14 -20.75
N ARG A 3 -35.95 8.68 -19.52
CA ARG A 3 -35.06 9.75 -19.06
C ARG A 3 -33.67 9.16 -18.76
N ARG A 4 -32.67 9.65 -19.48
CA ARG A 4 -31.25 9.43 -19.15
C ARG A 4 -30.86 10.46 -18.11
N SER A 5 -30.51 10.03 -16.92
CA SER A 5 -29.84 10.85 -15.89
C SER A 5 -28.35 11.04 -16.25
N ARG A 6 -27.97 12.30 -16.50
CA ARG A 6 -26.56 12.70 -16.60
C ARG A 6 -25.96 12.71 -15.19
N LEU A 7 -24.96 11.90 -14.97
CA LEU A 7 -24.08 12.03 -13.82
C LEU A 7 -23.13 13.22 -14.06
N GLU A 8 -23.32 14.29 -13.31
CA GLU A 8 -22.39 15.42 -13.27
C GLU A 8 -21.13 15.01 -12.48
N ARG A 9 -20.01 15.04 -13.17
CA ARG A 9 -18.67 14.93 -12.53
C ARG A 9 -18.42 16.22 -11.73
N ARG A 10 -18.46 16.14 -10.43
CA ARG A 10 -18.00 17.21 -9.54
C ARG A 10 -16.48 17.20 -9.50
N SER A 11 -15.88 18.21 -10.12
CA SER A 11 -14.47 18.55 -10.00
C SER A 11 -14.23 19.13 -8.60
N PHE A 12 -13.49 18.43 -7.76
CA PHE A 12 -12.98 18.96 -6.50
C PHE A 12 -11.65 19.67 -6.79
N LEU A 13 -11.72 20.99 -6.91
CA LEU A 13 -10.58 21.88 -6.77
C LEU A 13 -10.46 22.20 -5.27
N SER A 14 -9.53 21.58 -4.58
CA SER A 14 -9.13 21.96 -3.23
C SER A 14 -7.80 22.69 -3.27
N GLY A 15 -7.82 23.94 -2.81
CA GLY A 15 -6.69 24.84 -2.82
C GLY A 15 -5.63 24.42 -1.78
N VAL A 16 -4.40 24.47 -2.22
CA VAL A 16 -3.19 24.38 -1.39
C VAL A 16 -2.77 25.78 -0.99
N VAL A 17 -2.76 26.06 0.31
CA VAL A 17 -2.15 27.27 0.90
C VAL A 17 -0.81 26.89 1.52
N GLY A 18 0.24 27.35 0.90
CA GLY A 18 1.46 27.96 1.40
C GLY A 18 2.33 27.26 2.45
N GLY A 19 3.42 26.66 1.98
CA GLY A 19 4.65 26.50 2.74
C GLY A 19 5.82 26.68 1.78
N VAL A 20 6.46 27.89 1.83
CA VAL A 20 7.60 28.22 0.97
C VAL A 20 8.87 27.63 1.60
N CYS A 21 9.32 26.47 1.13
CA CYS A 21 10.70 26.07 1.26
C CYS A 21 11.29 26.00 -0.15
N GLY A 22 12.43 26.70 -0.33
CA GLY A 22 13.05 26.95 -1.61
C GLY A 22 13.39 25.69 -2.41
N LEU A 23 12.62 25.46 -3.44
CA LEU A 23 12.89 24.48 -4.47
C LEU A 23 13.46 25.24 -5.67
N SER A 24 14.76 25.06 -5.92
CA SER A 24 15.33 25.27 -7.23
C SER A 24 14.77 24.19 -8.15
N GLY A 25 13.47 24.28 -8.44
CA GLY A 25 12.79 23.40 -9.37
C GLY A 25 13.04 23.90 -10.79
N CYS A 26 13.77 23.15 -11.58
CA CYS A 26 13.71 23.27 -13.04
C CYS A 26 12.27 23.00 -13.46
N ALA A 27 11.53 24.06 -13.77
CA ALA A 27 10.30 23.96 -14.54
C ALA A 27 10.68 23.43 -15.94
N GLY A 28 10.61 22.10 -16.09
CA GLY A 28 10.75 21.45 -17.39
C GLY A 28 9.57 21.83 -18.26
N THR A 29 9.77 22.75 -19.17
CA THR A 29 8.90 23.00 -20.32
C THR A 29 8.70 21.68 -21.06
N ILE A 30 7.45 21.32 -21.33
CA ILE A 30 7.08 20.26 -22.28
C ILE A 30 7.55 20.74 -23.67
N GLY A 31 8.80 20.43 -24.00
CA GLY A 31 9.39 20.68 -25.31
C GLY A 31 9.32 19.42 -26.14
N VAL A 32 8.57 19.48 -27.23
CA VAL A 32 8.63 18.49 -28.32
C VAL A 32 10.09 18.50 -28.83
N GLY A 33 10.84 17.43 -28.51
CA GLY A 33 12.25 17.29 -28.88
C GLY A 33 13.23 17.21 -27.71
N GLY A 34 12.78 16.82 -26.50
CA GLY A 34 13.66 16.62 -25.34
C GLY A 34 14.56 15.40 -25.50
N SER A 35 15.76 15.47 -24.92
CA SER A 35 16.61 14.29 -24.74
C SER A 35 15.84 13.21 -23.99
N PRO A 36 16.07 11.93 -24.32
CA PRO A 36 15.41 10.82 -23.60
C PRO A 36 15.66 10.93 -22.09
N PRO A 37 14.69 10.51 -21.27
CA PRO A 37 14.83 10.58 -19.83
C PRO A 37 16.03 9.73 -19.38
N THR A 38 16.73 10.18 -18.36
CA THR A 38 17.87 9.49 -17.77
C THR A 38 17.50 8.95 -16.40
N ASP A 39 18.22 7.93 -15.96
CA ASP A 39 18.03 7.36 -14.64
C ASP A 39 18.18 8.40 -13.52
N ARG A 40 17.31 8.34 -12.54
CA ARG A 40 17.41 9.09 -11.29
C ARG A 40 18.27 8.33 -10.28
N GLN A 41 19.17 9.04 -9.63
CA GLN A 41 19.94 8.47 -8.53
C GLN A 41 18.99 8.24 -7.34
N PRO A 42 18.99 7.04 -6.72
CA PRO A 42 18.27 6.82 -5.46
C PRO A 42 18.77 7.80 -4.38
N PRO A 43 17.89 8.27 -3.49
CA PRO A 43 18.28 9.18 -2.42
C PRO A 43 19.25 8.52 -1.45
N ASP A 44 20.12 9.35 -0.84
CA ASP A 44 20.93 8.91 0.29
C ASP A 44 20.03 8.60 1.50
N ARG A 45 20.45 7.62 2.27
CA ARG A 45 19.73 7.22 3.48
C ARG A 45 19.78 8.33 4.53
N PRO A 46 18.69 8.62 5.27
CA PRO A 46 18.72 9.65 6.30
C PRO A 46 19.71 9.31 7.41
N THR A 47 20.37 10.30 7.97
CA THR A 47 21.27 10.16 9.10
C THR A 47 20.54 9.98 10.42
N GLU A 48 19.30 10.48 10.49
CA GLU A 48 18.41 10.34 11.64
C GLU A 48 17.12 9.66 11.20
N PHE A 49 16.74 8.60 11.89
CA PHE A 49 15.55 7.82 11.59
C PHE A 49 14.36 8.32 12.40
N THR A 50 13.77 9.42 11.93
CA THR A 50 12.50 9.95 12.41
C THR A 50 11.37 9.54 11.46
N PRO A 51 10.09 9.52 11.89
CA PRO A 51 8.97 9.26 11.00
C PRO A 51 9.00 10.11 9.72
N ASP A 52 9.23 11.42 9.85
CA ASP A 52 9.24 12.36 8.72
C ASP A 52 10.42 12.13 7.78
N SER A 53 11.64 11.94 8.31
CA SER A 53 12.82 11.70 7.48
C SER A 53 12.75 10.37 6.72
N LEU A 54 12.17 9.35 7.36
CA LEU A 54 11.96 8.05 6.73
C LEU A 54 10.85 8.12 5.66
N ALA A 55 9.76 8.86 5.92
CA ALA A 55 8.69 9.03 4.93
C ALA A 55 9.21 9.79 3.70
N ALA A 56 9.94 10.89 3.88
CA ALA A 56 10.57 11.62 2.76
C ALA A 56 11.53 10.73 1.97
N TYR A 57 12.42 10.02 2.66
CA TYR A 57 13.36 9.10 2.03
C TYR A 57 12.66 8.01 1.21
N VAL A 58 11.64 7.34 1.75
CA VAL A 58 10.93 6.26 1.05
C VAL A 58 10.11 6.79 -0.12
N ALA A 59 9.55 8.00 -0.03
CA ALA A 59 8.88 8.67 -1.15
C ALA A 59 9.84 8.91 -2.31
N ASP A 60 10.99 9.53 -2.05
CA ASP A 60 12.01 9.79 -3.08
C ASP A 60 12.58 8.49 -3.67
N TYR A 61 12.78 7.47 -2.82
CA TYR A 61 13.25 6.16 -3.25
C TYR A 61 12.26 5.46 -4.19
N GLU A 62 10.95 5.45 -3.87
CA GLU A 62 9.92 4.87 -4.74
C GLU A 62 9.79 5.67 -6.04
N ALA A 63 9.81 7.02 -5.99
CA ALA A 63 9.75 7.86 -7.18
C ALA A 63 10.94 7.59 -8.13
N ALA A 64 12.17 7.53 -7.61
CA ALA A 64 13.34 7.20 -8.41
C ALA A 64 13.26 5.79 -9.02
N ARG A 65 12.86 4.81 -8.22
CA ARG A 65 12.74 3.42 -8.65
C ARG A 65 11.71 3.25 -9.77
N VAL A 66 10.53 3.87 -9.62
CA VAL A 66 9.45 3.77 -10.62
C VAL A 66 9.85 4.51 -11.89
N HIS A 67 10.47 5.69 -11.77
CA HIS A 67 11.02 6.43 -12.89
C HIS A 67 12.01 5.57 -13.69
N ASN A 68 13.00 4.99 -13.02
CA ASN A 68 14.05 4.20 -13.68
C ASN A 68 13.49 2.94 -14.36
N ARG A 69 12.46 2.34 -13.78
CA ARG A 69 11.76 1.22 -14.42
C ARG A 69 11.17 1.63 -15.77
N TYR A 70 10.46 2.76 -15.83
CA TYR A 70 9.87 3.24 -17.10
C TYR A 70 10.92 3.69 -18.10
N VAL A 71 12.03 4.29 -17.64
CA VAL A 71 13.19 4.60 -18.50
C VAL A 71 13.77 3.31 -19.10
N ALA A 72 13.96 2.27 -18.29
CA ALA A 72 14.44 0.97 -18.75
C ALA A 72 13.46 0.28 -19.72
N ASP A 73 12.16 0.53 -19.56
CA ASP A 73 11.10 0.04 -20.47
C ASP A 73 11.00 0.87 -21.77
N GLY A 74 11.88 1.88 -21.96
CA GLY A 74 11.97 2.65 -23.20
C GLY A 74 10.99 3.82 -23.28
N ALA A 75 10.55 4.37 -22.15
CA ALA A 75 9.70 5.56 -22.16
C ALA A 75 10.48 6.79 -22.60
N ASP A 76 9.86 7.66 -23.44
CA ASP A 76 10.41 8.92 -23.93
C ASP A 76 10.17 10.11 -22.99
N GLY A 77 9.16 9.97 -22.11
CA GLY A 77 8.88 10.93 -21.05
C GLY A 77 8.36 10.22 -19.80
N VAL A 78 8.92 10.59 -18.64
CA VAL A 78 8.54 9.99 -17.34
C VAL A 78 8.40 11.11 -16.32
N HIS A 79 7.19 11.26 -15.79
CA HIS A 79 6.90 12.10 -14.64
C HIS A 79 6.27 11.25 -13.57
N VAL A 80 6.99 11.01 -12.48
CA VAL A 80 6.56 10.18 -11.33
C VAL A 80 6.80 10.96 -10.05
N GLU A 81 5.75 11.00 -9.23
CA GLU A 81 5.76 11.48 -7.86
C GLU A 81 5.37 10.33 -6.93
N ALA A 82 5.87 10.34 -5.71
CA ALA A 82 5.47 9.39 -4.70
C ALA A 82 5.28 10.08 -3.35
N ALA A 83 4.40 9.52 -2.55
CA ALA A 83 4.22 9.87 -1.15
C ALA A 83 4.44 8.63 -0.29
N ALA A 84 4.94 8.79 0.91
CA ALA A 84 5.05 7.70 1.86
C ALA A 84 4.56 8.13 3.25
N THR A 85 4.07 7.15 3.99
CA THR A 85 3.61 7.32 5.37
C THR A 85 4.39 6.35 6.24
N PHE A 86 4.84 6.85 7.38
CA PHE A 86 5.39 6.00 8.43
C PHE A 86 4.24 5.24 9.11
N ASP A 87 4.29 3.91 9.08
CA ASP A 87 3.26 3.07 9.66
C ASP A 87 3.57 2.75 11.13
N TYR A 88 4.71 2.12 11.40
CA TYR A 88 5.14 1.75 12.75
C TYR A 88 6.62 1.35 12.80
N ARG A 89 7.14 1.22 14.02
CA ARG A 89 8.42 0.58 14.30
C ARG A 89 8.18 -0.81 14.89
N ALA A 90 8.92 -1.81 14.40
CA ALA A 90 8.97 -3.16 14.93
C ALA A 90 10.43 -3.52 15.27
N ASP A 91 10.64 -4.70 15.86
CA ASP A 91 11.99 -5.15 16.25
C ASP A 91 12.92 -5.35 15.04
N ASP A 92 12.33 -5.66 13.87
CA ASP A 92 13.03 -5.88 12.61
C ASP A 92 13.22 -4.60 11.76
N GLY A 93 12.80 -3.44 12.25
CA GLY A 93 12.97 -2.15 11.55
C GLY A 93 11.78 -1.23 11.55
N TYR A 94 11.82 -0.26 10.64
CA TYR A 94 10.79 0.75 10.44
C TYR A 94 9.95 0.37 9.22
N HIS A 95 8.64 0.39 9.39
CA HIS A 95 7.68 0.02 8.37
C HIS A 95 6.96 1.25 7.83
N LEU A 96 6.88 1.34 6.51
CA LEU A 96 6.27 2.47 5.81
C LEU A 96 5.43 1.96 4.64
N THR A 97 4.48 2.77 4.22
CA THR A 97 3.68 2.56 3.03
C THR A 97 3.93 3.69 2.04
N ALA A 98 4.32 3.35 0.82
CA ALA A 98 4.45 4.30 -0.28
C ALA A 98 3.36 4.10 -1.33
N GLN A 99 2.99 5.20 -2.00
CA GLN A 99 2.15 5.21 -3.20
C GLN A 99 2.80 6.14 -4.22
N HIS A 100 2.66 5.83 -5.49
CA HIS A 100 3.13 6.70 -6.56
C HIS A 100 2.03 6.98 -7.58
N THR A 101 2.14 8.14 -8.21
CA THR A 101 1.30 8.58 -9.32
C THR A 101 2.20 9.20 -10.39
N GLY A 102 1.68 9.41 -11.58
CA GLY A 102 2.45 10.09 -12.61
C GLY A 102 1.97 9.78 -14.01
N THR A 103 2.70 10.29 -14.98
CA THR A 103 2.46 10.09 -16.41
C THR A 103 3.70 9.56 -17.11
N VAL A 104 3.50 8.69 -18.09
CA VAL A 104 4.55 8.08 -18.90
C VAL A 104 4.16 8.20 -20.37
N SER A 105 5.06 8.66 -21.20
CA SER A 105 4.85 8.76 -22.65
C SER A 105 5.82 7.88 -23.42
N TYR A 106 5.35 7.35 -24.55
CA TYR A 106 6.12 6.54 -25.49
C TYR A 106 5.92 7.08 -26.90
N ASP A 107 6.98 7.12 -27.71
CA ASP A 107 7.02 7.77 -29.03
C ASP A 107 6.23 7.00 -30.12
N ASP A 108 5.74 5.81 -29.85
CA ASP A 108 5.03 4.93 -30.78
C ASP A 108 3.58 5.34 -31.08
N GLY A 109 3.22 6.60 -30.82
CA GLY A 109 1.90 7.15 -31.13
C GLY A 109 1.25 7.97 -30.02
N GLY A 110 2.01 8.52 -29.10
CA GLY A 110 1.51 9.51 -28.14
C GLY A 110 0.50 8.95 -27.15
N ARG A 111 0.76 7.80 -26.59
CA ARG A 111 -0.05 7.26 -25.53
C ARG A 111 0.50 7.70 -24.18
N ASP A 112 -0.05 8.81 -23.67
CA ASP A 112 0.08 9.09 -22.24
C ASP A 112 -0.66 7.99 -21.48
N VAL A 113 0.11 7.16 -20.79
CA VAL A 113 -0.46 6.20 -19.86
C VAL A 113 -0.30 6.82 -18.48
N ASP A 114 -1.41 7.13 -17.83
CA ASP A 114 -1.37 7.41 -16.40
C ASP A 114 -0.61 6.26 -15.75
N ALA A 115 0.46 6.55 -15.04
CA ALA A 115 1.09 5.53 -14.22
C ALA A 115 -0.02 4.98 -13.31
N PRO A 116 -0.35 3.69 -13.42
CA PRO A 116 -1.52 3.17 -12.74
C PRO A 116 -1.40 3.48 -11.25
N ASP A 117 -2.49 3.95 -10.64
CA ASP A 117 -2.58 4.15 -9.20
C ASP A 117 -1.96 2.94 -8.53
N SER A 118 -0.81 3.14 -7.92
CA SER A 118 -0.09 2.03 -7.31
C SER A 118 -0.88 1.52 -6.12
N ALA A 119 -0.94 0.21 -5.99
CA ALA A 119 -1.30 -0.35 -4.71
C ALA A 119 -0.37 0.22 -3.62
N PRO A 120 -0.85 0.41 -2.38
CA PRO A 120 0.02 0.77 -1.27
C PRO A 120 1.18 -0.20 -1.14
N VAL A 121 2.40 0.26 -1.35
CA VAL A 121 3.61 -0.55 -1.38
C VAL A 121 4.27 -0.54 -0.02
N PRO A 122 4.39 -1.68 0.68
CA PRO A 122 5.08 -1.74 1.95
C PRO A 122 6.59 -1.70 1.80
N TYR A 123 7.22 -0.97 2.70
CA TYR A 123 8.66 -0.84 2.86
C TYR A 123 9.09 -1.23 4.25
N ARG A 124 10.28 -1.84 4.36
CA ARG A 124 11.01 -1.99 5.60
C ARG A 124 12.37 -1.32 5.47
N VAL A 125 12.66 -0.39 6.39
CA VAL A 125 13.92 0.34 6.46
C VAL A 125 14.63 -0.03 7.75
N THR A 126 15.92 -0.39 7.65
CA THR A 126 16.82 -0.61 8.77
C THR A 126 18.03 0.30 8.61
N ASP A 127 18.94 0.31 9.56
CA ASP A 127 20.24 0.98 9.44
C ASP A 127 21.11 0.41 8.30
N GLU A 128 20.87 -0.84 7.90
CA GLU A 128 21.66 -1.53 6.87
C GLU A 128 20.95 -1.62 5.51
N SER A 129 19.62 -1.67 5.46
CA SER A 129 18.88 -2.00 4.24
C SER A 129 17.54 -1.27 4.09
N THR A 130 17.14 -1.09 2.85
CA THR A 130 15.79 -0.70 2.46
C THR A 130 15.21 -1.81 1.62
N ARG A 131 14.18 -2.47 2.13
CA ARG A 131 13.46 -3.54 1.41
C ARG A 131 12.09 -3.05 1.01
N ARG A 132 11.72 -3.33 -0.23
CA ARG A 132 10.41 -3.08 -0.82
C ARG A 132 9.73 -4.41 -1.07
N ALA A 133 8.46 -4.52 -0.75
CA ALA A 133 7.67 -5.68 -1.17
C ALA A 133 6.86 -5.35 -2.42
N SER A 134 6.92 -6.22 -3.43
CA SER A 134 5.99 -6.16 -4.57
C SER A 134 4.59 -6.56 -4.10
N VAL A 135 3.57 -5.91 -4.68
CA VAL A 135 2.20 -6.05 -4.18
C VAL A 135 1.37 -6.91 -5.10
N GLU A 136 0.76 -7.95 -4.52
CA GLU A 136 -0.26 -8.77 -5.14
C GLU A 136 -1.61 -8.53 -4.46
N ARG A 137 -2.71 -8.56 -5.23
CA ARG A 137 -4.06 -8.35 -4.71
C ARG A 137 -4.86 -9.64 -4.79
N ARG A 138 -5.54 -9.97 -3.71
CA ARG A 138 -6.45 -11.11 -3.65
C ARG A 138 -7.76 -10.70 -2.99
N THR A 139 -8.86 -10.91 -3.67
CA THR A 139 -10.19 -10.74 -3.09
C THR A 139 -10.57 -12.01 -2.36
N VAL A 140 -10.97 -11.87 -1.09
CA VAL A 140 -11.50 -12.96 -0.28
C VAL A 140 -13.01 -12.95 -0.44
N VAL A 141 -13.59 -14.12 -0.68
CA VAL A 141 -15.06 -14.24 -0.72
C VAL A 141 -15.55 -14.30 0.72
N ASP A 142 -16.37 -13.33 1.10
CA ASP A 142 -17.02 -13.28 2.40
C ASP A 142 -18.14 -14.35 2.46
N GLU A 143 -18.02 -15.27 3.41
CA GLU A 143 -19.05 -16.30 3.68
C GLU A 143 -20.30 -15.69 4.32
N GLY A 144 -20.20 -14.48 4.89
CA GLY A 144 -21.29 -13.72 5.52
C GLY A 144 -22.03 -12.75 4.59
N ARG A 145 -21.90 -12.89 3.26
CA ARG A 145 -22.41 -11.93 2.27
C ARG A 145 -23.93 -11.65 2.37
N ASP A 146 -24.69 -12.60 2.89
CA ASP A 146 -26.15 -12.50 3.08
C ASP A 146 -26.54 -12.00 4.49
N ALA A 147 -25.57 -11.68 5.34
CA ALA A 147 -25.85 -11.14 6.67
C ALA A 147 -26.46 -9.73 6.56
N ALA A 148 -27.49 -9.48 7.36
CA ALA A 148 -28.09 -8.15 7.45
C ALA A 148 -27.19 -7.22 8.26
N GLY A 149 -26.85 -6.06 7.71
CA GLY A 149 -26.02 -5.04 8.37
C GLY A 149 -25.75 -3.86 7.47
N GLU A 150 -25.12 -2.83 8.03
CA GLU A 150 -24.67 -1.68 7.27
C GLU A 150 -23.36 -2.04 6.52
N PRO A 151 -23.28 -1.82 5.20
CA PRO A 151 -22.04 -2.07 4.47
C PRO A 151 -20.89 -1.20 5.00
N ALA A 152 -19.71 -1.79 5.13
CA ALA A 152 -18.49 -1.05 5.40
C ALA A 152 -17.90 -0.50 4.09
N ASP A 153 -17.52 0.77 4.09
CA ASP A 153 -16.82 1.40 2.97
C ASP A 153 -15.62 2.21 3.52
N PRO A 154 -14.40 1.75 3.29
CA PRO A 154 -14.01 0.49 2.63
C PRO A 154 -14.28 -0.77 3.46
N PRO A 155 -14.40 -1.96 2.80
CA PRO A 155 -14.47 -3.25 3.49
C PRO A 155 -13.13 -3.61 4.13
N LEU A 156 -13.14 -4.59 5.06
CA LEU A 156 -11.93 -5.04 5.77
C LEU A 156 -10.82 -5.46 4.80
N GLY A 157 -9.69 -4.76 4.89
CA GLY A 157 -8.47 -5.05 4.17
C GLY A 157 -7.34 -5.48 5.11
N VAL A 158 -6.62 -6.53 4.73
CA VAL A 158 -5.45 -7.01 5.48
C VAL A 158 -4.26 -7.14 4.54
N ARG A 159 -3.13 -6.59 4.94
CA ARG A 159 -1.87 -6.66 4.19
C ARG A 159 -0.93 -7.67 4.85
N LEU A 160 -0.32 -8.53 4.04
CA LEU A 160 0.58 -9.59 4.47
C LEU A 160 1.97 -9.36 3.86
N PRO A 161 2.80 -8.47 4.39
CA PRO A 161 4.15 -8.28 3.88
C PRO A 161 5.10 -9.38 4.39
N ASN A 162 5.92 -9.91 3.47
CA ASN A 162 6.97 -10.87 3.79
C ASN A 162 8.34 -10.28 3.46
N PHE A 163 9.02 -9.74 4.45
CA PHE A 163 10.39 -9.24 4.33
C PHE A 163 11.45 -10.27 4.74
N THR A 164 11.04 -11.51 4.99
CA THR A 164 11.98 -12.63 5.25
C THR A 164 12.56 -13.17 3.93
N ASP A 165 13.49 -14.10 4.02
CA ASP A 165 14.13 -14.72 2.86
C ASP A 165 13.47 -16.09 2.50
N ARG A 166 12.29 -16.37 3.06
CA ARG A 166 11.55 -17.62 2.86
C ARG A 166 10.10 -17.35 2.52
N PRO A 167 9.45 -18.19 1.69
CA PRO A 167 8.00 -18.14 1.53
C PRO A 167 7.32 -18.46 2.87
N ARG A 168 6.12 -17.91 3.07
CA ARG A 168 5.29 -18.14 4.27
C ARG A 168 3.89 -18.50 3.84
N GLU A 169 3.44 -19.70 4.20
CA GLU A 169 2.02 -20.04 4.10
C GLU A 169 1.29 -19.51 5.34
N LEU A 170 0.32 -18.62 5.11
CA LEU A 170 -0.45 -17.95 6.14
C LEU A 170 -1.92 -18.31 6.00
N THR A 171 -2.55 -18.76 7.09
CA THR A 171 -4.02 -18.82 7.19
C THR A 171 -4.49 -17.59 7.94
N VAL A 172 -5.31 -16.76 7.28
CA VAL A 172 -5.89 -15.55 7.85
C VAL A 172 -7.40 -15.71 7.96
N VAL A 173 -7.93 -15.42 9.13
CA VAL A 173 -9.35 -15.54 9.46
C VAL A 173 -9.82 -14.20 10.03
N ALA A 174 -10.97 -13.72 9.56
CA ALA A 174 -11.71 -12.64 10.19
C ALA A 174 -12.91 -13.20 10.94
N VAL A 175 -13.04 -12.84 12.21
CA VAL A 175 -14.11 -13.27 13.11
C VAL A 175 -14.86 -12.04 13.58
N SER A 176 -16.19 -12.03 13.46
CA SER A 176 -17.03 -10.95 13.98
C SER A 176 -17.07 -11.00 15.51
N ASP A 177 -16.98 -9.84 16.15
CA ASP A 177 -17.18 -9.71 17.61
C ASP A 177 -18.68 -9.61 17.98
N ALA A 178 -19.56 -9.50 16.98
CA ALA A 178 -21.01 -9.53 17.15
C ALA A 178 -21.51 -10.97 17.24
N GLY A 179 -22.22 -11.31 18.30
CA GLY A 179 -22.79 -12.65 18.50
C GLY A 179 -21.80 -13.69 19.02
N ASP A 180 -21.89 -14.90 18.49
CA ASP A 180 -21.10 -16.06 18.98
C ASP A 180 -19.67 -16.15 18.39
N GLY A 181 -19.17 -15.06 17.79
CA GLY A 181 -17.84 -15.04 17.17
C GLY A 181 -17.82 -15.73 15.81
N ASP A 182 -18.79 -15.43 14.98
CA ASP A 182 -18.92 -16.02 13.65
C ASP A 182 -17.73 -15.66 12.75
N ARG A 183 -17.21 -16.67 12.08
CA ARG A 183 -16.18 -16.52 11.04
C ARG A 183 -16.82 -15.90 9.80
N VAL A 184 -16.34 -14.72 9.41
CA VAL A 184 -16.88 -13.99 8.26
C VAL A 184 -15.98 -14.04 7.02
N GLY A 185 -14.71 -14.36 7.19
CA GLY A 185 -13.78 -14.53 6.07
C GLY A 185 -12.59 -15.41 6.44
N SER A 186 -12.09 -16.17 5.49
CA SER A 186 -10.92 -17.03 5.68
C SER A 186 -10.21 -17.29 4.37
N VAL A 187 -8.89 -17.29 4.44
CA VAL A 187 -8.03 -17.59 3.30
C VAL A 187 -6.71 -18.18 3.78
N THR A 188 -6.22 -19.16 3.01
CA THR A 188 -4.82 -19.59 3.10
C THR A 188 -4.07 -19.09 1.86
N VAL A 189 -2.91 -18.49 2.07
CA VAL A 189 -2.10 -17.89 1.02
C VAL A 189 -0.62 -18.10 1.32
N GLU A 190 0.14 -18.45 0.29
CA GLU A 190 1.58 -18.41 0.31
C GLU A 190 2.06 -17.01 -0.09
N VAL A 191 2.92 -16.41 0.73
CA VAL A 191 3.50 -15.08 0.50
C VAL A 191 4.99 -15.24 0.26
N GLU A 192 5.42 -14.96 -0.95
CA GLU A 192 6.82 -15.08 -1.37
C GLU A 192 7.73 -14.05 -0.70
N PRO A 193 9.04 -14.31 -0.56
CA PRO A 193 10.01 -13.34 -0.11
C PRO A 193 9.96 -12.04 -0.90
N GLY A 194 9.97 -10.90 -0.21
CA GLY A 194 9.93 -9.58 -0.85
C GLY A 194 8.60 -9.26 -1.56
N THR A 195 7.52 -9.98 -1.20
CA THR A 195 6.16 -9.69 -1.67
C THR A 195 5.24 -9.30 -0.52
N ALA A 196 4.11 -8.71 -0.88
CA ALA A 196 3.01 -8.44 0.05
C ALA A 196 1.69 -8.81 -0.62
N THR A 197 0.90 -9.67 0.02
CA THR A 197 -0.45 -9.96 -0.45
C THR A 197 -1.44 -9.02 0.23
N LEU A 198 -2.23 -8.30 -0.58
CA LEU A 198 -3.36 -7.49 -0.09
C LEU A 198 -4.63 -8.32 -0.16
N LEU A 199 -5.12 -8.75 0.99
CA LEU A 199 -6.41 -9.41 1.14
C LEU A 199 -7.49 -8.32 1.22
N ARG A 200 -8.41 -8.33 0.26
CA ARG A 200 -9.53 -7.39 0.19
C ARG A 200 -10.84 -8.08 0.51
N SER A 201 -11.75 -7.34 1.12
CA SER A 201 -13.11 -7.81 1.38
C SER A 201 -13.16 -9.05 2.29
N MET A 202 -12.33 -9.06 3.33
CA MET A 202 -12.36 -10.10 4.35
C MET A 202 -13.61 -10.00 5.26
N ALA A 203 -14.18 -8.79 5.39
CA ALA A 203 -15.50 -8.53 5.95
C ALA A 203 -16.11 -7.34 5.20
N LEU A 204 -17.42 -7.37 4.94
CA LEU A 204 -18.14 -6.39 4.14
C LEU A 204 -19.06 -5.46 4.95
N LEU A 205 -19.33 -5.79 6.20
CA LEU A 205 -20.26 -5.06 7.04
C LEU A 205 -19.53 -4.22 8.10
N SER A 206 -20.15 -3.13 8.51
CA SER A 206 -19.69 -2.33 9.65
C SER A 206 -19.74 -3.16 10.94
N GLY A 207 -18.72 -3.01 11.79
CA GLY A 207 -18.63 -3.76 13.04
C GLY A 207 -17.18 -3.92 13.52
N THR A 208 -17.02 -4.65 14.62
CA THR A 208 -15.70 -5.00 15.15
C THR A 208 -15.35 -6.43 14.79
N TYR A 209 -14.15 -6.62 14.30
CA TYR A 209 -13.64 -7.90 13.82
C TYR A 209 -12.29 -8.20 14.47
N ARG A 210 -12.07 -9.48 14.77
CA ARG A 210 -10.76 -9.99 15.13
C ARG A 210 -10.12 -10.67 13.92
N VAL A 211 -9.00 -10.13 13.44
CA VAL A 211 -8.15 -10.76 12.45
C VAL A 211 -7.18 -11.68 13.16
N ILE A 212 -7.19 -12.95 12.80
CA ILE A 212 -6.29 -13.98 13.33
C ILE A 212 -5.46 -14.51 12.17
N ALA A 213 -4.16 -14.43 12.28
CA ALA A 213 -3.23 -15.01 11.30
C ALA A 213 -2.43 -16.13 11.94
N ARG A 214 -2.26 -17.23 11.22
CA ARG A 214 -1.51 -18.40 11.67
C ARG A 214 -0.57 -18.88 10.58
N PHE A 215 0.58 -19.40 10.99
CA PHE A 215 1.44 -20.20 10.13
C PHE A 215 1.88 -21.46 10.91
N GLU A 216 2.19 -22.49 10.12
CA GLU A 216 2.85 -23.70 10.60
C GLU A 216 3.97 -24.06 9.62
N GLU A 217 5.21 -24.09 10.09
CA GLU A 217 6.35 -24.42 9.27
C GLU A 217 7.34 -25.26 10.08
N ASN A 218 7.66 -26.46 9.61
CA ASN A 218 8.64 -27.36 10.25
C ASN A 218 8.39 -27.62 11.75
N GLY A 219 7.11 -27.67 12.16
CA GLY A 219 6.71 -27.86 13.55
C GLY A 219 6.79 -26.58 14.41
N ILE A 220 7.11 -25.45 13.81
CA ILE A 220 7.01 -24.13 14.44
C ILE A 220 5.65 -23.53 14.06
N THR A 221 4.88 -23.17 15.08
CA THR A 221 3.59 -22.51 14.90
C THR A 221 3.69 -21.07 15.39
N GLY A 222 3.09 -20.14 14.66
CA GLY A 222 2.94 -18.77 15.08
C GLY A 222 1.51 -18.29 14.90
N GLU A 223 1.04 -17.47 15.80
CA GLU A 223 -0.26 -16.83 15.73
C GLU A 223 -0.13 -15.33 16.05
N GLY A 224 -0.76 -14.50 15.22
CA GLY A 224 -0.94 -13.08 15.47
C GLY A 224 -2.43 -12.74 15.50
N ARG A 225 -2.81 -11.74 16.32
CA ARG A 225 -4.19 -11.26 16.44
C ARG A 225 -4.23 -9.75 16.51
N VAL A 226 -5.24 -9.17 15.85
CA VAL A 226 -5.53 -7.75 15.93
C VAL A 226 -7.03 -7.52 15.80
N ASP A 227 -7.58 -6.62 16.60
CA ASP A 227 -8.98 -6.21 16.53
C ASP A 227 -9.10 -4.97 15.63
N VAL A 228 -10.07 -4.97 14.71
CA VAL A 228 -10.33 -3.92 13.72
C VAL A 228 -11.79 -3.52 13.80
N THR A 229 -12.07 -2.22 13.85
CA THR A 229 -13.45 -1.69 13.79
C THR A 229 -13.70 -1.04 12.44
N LEU A 230 -14.77 -1.43 11.77
CA LEU A 230 -15.22 -0.89 10.48
C LEU A 230 -16.47 0.00 10.63
N PRO A 231 -16.65 1.04 9.81
CA PRO A 231 -15.66 1.47 8.82
C PRO A 231 -14.38 1.91 9.52
N GLY A 232 -13.27 1.49 8.96
CA GLY A 232 -11.96 1.98 9.35
C GLY A 232 -11.77 3.43 8.90
N VAL A 233 -10.58 3.93 9.13
CA VAL A 233 -10.18 5.21 8.59
C VAL A 233 -9.88 5.01 7.10
N ASP A 234 -10.21 5.96 6.26
CA ASP A 234 -10.09 6.11 4.78
C ASP A 234 -8.92 5.36 4.07
N ARG A 235 -8.65 4.11 4.43
CA ARG A 235 -7.59 3.27 3.87
C ARG A 235 -8.14 1.97 3.28
N ALA A 236 -7.54 1.54 2.19
CA ALA A 236 -7.82 0.24 1.60
C ALA A 236 -7.31 -0.96 2.44
N MET A 237 -6.53 -0.69 3.52
CA MET A 237 -5.94 -1.68 4.41
C MET A 237 -6.03 -1.21 5.86
N ASP A 238 -6.54 -2.07 6.71
CA ASP A 238 -6.79 -1.76 8.12
C ASP A 238 -5.72 -2.36 9.03
N ALA A 239 -5.12 -3.48 8.63
CA ALA A 239 -4.15 -4.20 9.43
C ALA A 239 -3.02 -4.81 8.61
N ASP A 240 -1.85 -4.93 9.25
CA ASP A 240 -0.71 -5.71 8.78
C ASP A 240 -0.57 -7.00 9.57
N VAL A 241 -0.28 -8.07 8.85
CA VAL A 241 0.26 -9.32 9.39
C VAL A 241 1.68 -9.49 8.85
N LEU A 242 2.63 -9.07 9.63
CA LEU A 242 4.04 -9.05 9.25
C LEU A 242 4.68 -10.42 9.53
N SER A 243 5.26 -11.03 8.51
CA SER A 243 6.13 -12.19 8.67
C SER A 243 7.52 -11.75 9.12
N THR A 244 7.95 -12.25 10.28
CA THR A 244 9.29 -12.02 10.85
C THR A 244 10.09 -13.32 10.89
N PRO A 245 11.42 -13.29 11.05
CA PRO A 245 12.21 -14.50 11.22
C PRO A 245 11.72 -15.39 12.38
N ASP A 246 11.23 -14.77 13.45
CA ASP A 246 10.83 -15.42 14.69
C ASP A 246 9.33 -15.75 14.77
N GLY A 247 8.52 -15.34 13.76
CA GLY A 247 7.09 -15.62 13.78
C GLY A 247 6.23 -14.61 13.03
N LEU A 248 5.09 -14.26 13.63
CA LEU A 248 4.16 -13.25 13.12
C LEU A 248 4.02 -12.08 14.08
N SER A 249 3.93 -10.89 13.53
CA SER A 249 3.53 -9.68 14.24
C SER A 249 2.32 -9.07 13.57
N THR A 250 1.30 -8.71 14.33
CA THR A 250 0.09 -8.05 13.82
C THR A 250 0.04 -6.61 14.30
N ARG A 251 -0.35 -5.69 13.43
CA ARG A 251 -0.45 -4.26 13.71
C ARG A 251 -1.67 -3.67 13.04
N LEU A 252 -2.34 -2.74 13.72
CA LEU A 252 -3.25 -1.80 13.05
C LEU A 252 -2.43 -0.82 12.23
N LEU A 253 -2.89 -0.53 11.03
CA LEU A 253 -2.30 0.54 10.24
C LEU A 253 -2.87 1.87 10.75
N PRO A 254 -2.00 2.87 11.03
CA PRO A 254 -2.47 4.17 11.49
C PRO A 254 -3.33 4.83 10.41
N SER A 255 -4.29 5.65 10.83
CA SER A 255 -5.05 6.49 9.87
C SER A 255 -4.09 7.39 9.10
N LEU A 256 -4.36 7.55 7.81
CA LEU A 256 -3.78 8.65 7.04
C LEU A 256 -4.42 9.92 7.56
N GLU A 257 -3.78 10.64 8.49
CA GLU A 257 -4.13 12.02 8.69
C GLU A 257 -3.91 12.72 7.35
N ARG A 258 -4.97 13.30 6.80
CA ARG A 258 -4.84 14.12 5.59
C ARG A 258 -3.97 15.33 5.98
N ALA A 259 -2.72 15.31 5.50
CA ALA A 259 -1.84 16.46 5.59
C ALA A 259 -2.36 17.59 4.69
#